data_bef0a3793cbbc49dbe16a1808feeb443
#
_entry.id   bef0a3793cbbc49dbe16a1808feeb443
#
_cell.length_a   1.000
_cell.length_b   1.000
_cell.length_c   1.000
_cell.angle_alpha   90.00
_cell.angle_beta   90.00
_cell.angle_gamma   90.00
#
_symmetry.space_group_name_H-M   'P 1'
#
loop_
_entity.id
_entity.type
_entity.pdbx_description
1 polymer ?
#
loop_
_entity_poly.entity_id
_entity_poly.type
_entity_poly.pdbx_seq_one_letter_code
_entity_poly.pdbx_strand_id
1 'polypeptide(L)'
;MTPHSTPLNRPRNHYVGFLPLVVVTMWSLAAFSQSNAPKGADCRVEASEYKGWHAQQLSNRWVQLIVVPQNGGRLMQVTFAGHAYLFVNPKFAGKYLPPSSSQWFNYGGDKLWLLPEGNNDEQHWAGNSDLLDDGPYTFRKISEGQRCEIELTSPSDPQTGIQFTRTIRLDADSPRIAFHASMKNVTGHTLEWSMQSVSQYDTSIPRTPGSDQAAQMNHDFWTFTPVNRSSSYLNRYHVRFGPAENQSASVRDDDLFSVHYAHMASELWLDSTEGWLAVVDGKSQYAMVERFQYEEHKSYPGKASVIFWSNGPEIRLSAEGIPSLSADPDASPYYLEAELNSPLCRLRPGQSCTFETEWLPTRCGNEFHGVSDAGILIRPLRATVTESGKIRLSGSFGVFYSGQLMARLYDEHGHAVAATPVAEVNPGERVSLETEIVSPGKSSRVSIHLVDDNGVDRGLLQEVQLSGQDSH
;
A
#
# COMPACT_ATOMS: atom_id res chain seq x y z
N MET A 1 -6.76 -42.35 65.58
CA MET A 1 -7.97 -42.54 66.43
C MET A 1 -9.19 -42.45 65.55
N THR A 2 -9.72 -43.57 65.22
CA THR A 2 -11.06 -43.84 64.69
C THR A 2 -12.10 -43.57 65.82
N PRO A 3 -13.42 -43.66 65.66
CA PRO A 3 -14.22 -44.08 64.47
C PRO A 3 -15.69 -43.46 64.47
N HIS A 4 -16.49 -44.08 63.56
CA HIS A 4 -17.95 -44.30 63.59
C HIS A 4 -18.84 -43.23 62.96
N SER A 5 -19.93 -43.51 62.28
CA SER A 5 -20.60 -44.75 61.81
C SER A 5 -21.77 -44.34 60.91
N THR A 6 -21.99 -45.19 59.89
CA THR A 6 -23.27 -45.28 59.14
C THR A 6 -24.47 -45.68 60.03
N PRO A 7 -25.77 -45.60 59.60
CA PRO A 7 -26.27 -46.48 58.54
C PRO A 7 -27.50 -45.96 57.68
N LEU A 8 -27.63 -46.57 56.51
CA LEU A 8 -28.76 -47.29 55.94
C LEU A 8 -30.20 -46.81 56.07
N ASN A 9 -30.91 -46.55 54.94
CA ASN A 9 -32.00 -47.45 54.52
C ASN A 9 -32.55 -47.07 53.13
N ARG A 10 -32.79 -48.10 52.31
CA ARG A 10 -33.60 -48.21 51.07
C ARG A 10 -35.07 -48.45 51.41
N PRO A 11 -36.00 -48.70 50.45
CA PRO A 11 -36.21 -48.31 49.05
C PRO A 11 -37.66 -47.87 48.73
N ARG A 12 -37.96 -47.47 47.48
CA ARG A 12 -39.15 -47.95 46.69
C ARG A 12 -39.34 -47.24 45.36
N ASN A 13 -39.28 -48.04 44.40
CA ASN A 13 -39.88 -48.23 43.09
C ASN A 13 -40.93 -47.28 42.49
N HIS A 14 -40.78 -47.21 41.16
CA HIS A 14 -41.74 -47.16 40.05
C HIS A 14 -42.10 -45.77 39.53
N TYR A 15 -41.73 -45.42 38.31
CA TYR A 15 -42.51 -45.65 37.06
C TYR A 15 -41.68 -45.21 35.84
N VAL A 16 -41.74 -46.10 34.83
CA VAL A 16 -41.19 -45.93 33.50
C VAL A 16 -42.14 -45.00 32.75
N GLY A 17 -41.60 -43.89 32.19
CA GLY A 17 -42.28 -43.05 31.23
C GLY A 17 -41.34 -42.76 30.06
N PHE A 18 -41.52 -43.47 28.94
CA PHE A 18 -40.85 -43.13 27.70
C PHE A 18 -41.43 -41.83 27.14
N LEU A 19 -40.60 -40.80 26.99
CA LEU A 19 -40.88 -39.63 26.15
C LEU A 19 -39.92 -39.65 24.96
N PRO A 20 -40.40 -39.42 23.73
CA PRO A 20 -39.54 -39.43 22.54
C PRO A 20 -38.71 -38.18 22.53
N LEU A 21 -37.38 -38.36 22.35
CA LEU A 21 -36.42 -37.31 22.15
C LEU A 21 -36.63 -36.69 20.78
N VAL A 22 -37.26 -35.52 20.71
CA VAL A 22 -37.30 -34.71 19.50
C VAL A 22 -35.97 -33.98 19.41
N VAL A 23 -35.07 -34.48 18.52
CA VAL A 23 -33.84 -33.78 18.18
C VAL A 23 -34.22 -32.61 17.27
N VAL A 24 -34.32 -31.41 17.84
CA VAL A 24 -34.41 -30.16 17.10
C VAL A 24 -32.99 -29.80 16.70
N THR A 25 -32.60 -30.10 15.48
CA THR A 25 -31.39 -29.55 14.86
C THR A 25 -31.59 -28.06 14.67
N MET A 26 -31.09 -27.28 15.60
CA MET A 26 -30.89 -25.82 15.40
C MET A 26 -29.81 -25.62 14.36
N TRP A 27 -30.23 -25.32 13.15
CA TRP A 27 -29.34 -24.68 12.17
C TRP A 27 -29.07 -23.26 12.68
N SER A 28 -27.87 -23.06 13.21
CA SER A 28 -27.36 -21.72 13.47
C SER A 28 -27.16 -21.01 12.13
N LEU A 29 -28.13 -20.21 11.73
CA LEU A 29 -27.93 -19.16 10.76
C LEU A 29 -26.92 -18.20 11.37
N ALA A 30 -25.65 -18.34 10.98
CA ALA A 30 -24.69 -17.29 11.15
C ALA A 30 -25.18 -16.09 10.34
N ALA A 31 -25.88 -15.18 11.00
CA ALA A 31 -26.16 -13.86 10.46
C ALA A 31 -24.81 -13.18 10.25
N PHE A 32 -24.33 -13.15 9.03
CA PHE A 32 -23.29 -12.22 8.61
C PHE A 32 -23.85 -10.83 8.89
N SER A 33 -23.37 -10.23 9.95
CA SER A 33 -23.56 -8.81 10.23
C SER A 33 -22.89 -8.06 9.10
N GLN A 34 -23.64 -7.67 8.10
CA GLN A 34 -23.23 -6.61 7.20
C GLN A 34 -23.04 -5.37 8.06
N SER A 35 -21.80 -4.94 8.21
CA SER A 35 -21.51 -3.64 8.78
C SER A 35 -22.01 -2.59 7.77
N ASN A 36 -23.28 -2.26 7.88
CA ASN A 36 -23.82 -1.03 7.32
C ASN A 36 -23.16 0.13 8.10
N ALA A 37 -21.94 0.50 7.70
CA ALA A 37 -21.39 1.77 8.12
C ALA A 37 -22.37 2.86 7.67
N PRO A 38 -22.77 3.78 8.54
CA PRO A 38 -23.75 4.78 8.21
C PRO A 38 -23.27 5.61 7.02
N LYS A 39 -24.07 5.72 5.97
CA LYS A 39 -23.87 6.70 4.89
C LYS A 39 -23.79 8.07 5.56
N GLY A 40 -22.60 8.71 5.52
CA GLY A 40 -22.38 10.05 6.07
C GLY A 40 -21.40 10.13 7.25
N ALA A 41 -20.50 9.15 7.44
CA ALA A 41 -19.41 9.35 8.37
C ALA A 41 -18.45 10.41 7.80
N ASP A 42 -18.34 11.52 8.50
CA ASP A 42 -17.40 12.59 8.14
C ASP A 42 -15.96 12.12 8.36
N CYS A 43 -15.08 12.68 7.56
CA CYS A 43 -13.65 12.59 7.79
C CYS A 43 -13.24 13.56 8.92
N ARG A 44 -12.30 13.18 9.79
CA ARG A 44 -11.87 13.92 10.98
C ARG A 44 -10.37 14.12 11.04
N VAL A 45 -9.98 15.23 11.67
CA VAL A 45 -8.58 15.56 11.98
C VAL A 45 -8.50 15.89 13.47
N GLU A 46 -7.84 15.02 14.22
CA GLU A 46 -7.80 15.10 15.69
C GLU A 46 -6.36 14.99 16.20
N ALA A 47 -6.04 15.70 17.29
CA ALA A 47 -4.81 15.48 18.01
C ALA A 47 -4.83 14.10 18.68
N SER A 48 -3.72 13.38 18.63
CA SER A 48 -3.61 12.02 19.17
C SER A 48 -2.21 11.77 19.74
N GLU A 49 -2.07 10.62 20.39
CA GLU A 49 -0.79 10.09 20.84
C GLU A 49 -0.51 8.78 20.06
N TYR A 50 0.70 8.63 19.55
CA TYR A 50 1.09 7.42 18.86
C TYR A 50 2.48 6.96 19.27
N LYS A 51 2.57 5.81 19.91
CA LYS A 51 3.84 5.21 20.40
C LYS A 51 4.73 6.21 21.17
N GLY A 52 4.12 7.12 21.93
CA GLY A 52 4.80 8.15 22.74
C GLY A 52 5.10 9.47 22.01
N TRP A 53 4.71 9.62 20.75
CA TRP A 53 4.74 10.90 20.04
C TRP A 53 3.39 11.60 20.11
N HIS A 54 3.41 12.92 20.24
CA HIS A 54 2.27 13.76 19.90
C HIS A 54 2.04 13.69 18.39
N ALA A 55 0.86 13.32 17.99
CA ALA A 55 0.53 13.07 16.59
C ALA A 55 -0.75 13.79 16.18
N GLN A 56 -1.01 13.84 14.89
CA GLN A 56 -2.28 14.20 14.30
C GLN A 56 -2.84 12.98 13.59
N GLN A 57 -4.10 12.67 13.85
CA GLN A 57 -4.82 11.58 13.22
C GLN A 57 -5.81 12.13 12.23
N LEU A 58 -5.70 11.70 10.97
CA LEU A 58 -6.74 11.85 9.97
C LEU A 58 -7.47 10.52 9.84
N SER A 59 -8.79 10.53 9.84
CA SER A 59 -9.54 9.27 9.70
C SER A 59 -10.86 9.47 8.98
N ASN A 60 -11.26 8.46 8.23
CA ASN A 60 -12.58 8.28 7.67
C ASN A 60 -13.07 6.85 7.96
N ARG A 61 -14.15 6.40 7.33
CA ARG A 61 -14.67 5.04 7.53
C ARG A 61 -13.72 3.93 7.04
N TRP A 62 -12.72 4.26 6.23
CA TRP A 62 -11.84 3.31 5.55
C TRP A 62 -10.44 3.25 6.13
N VAL A 63 -9.84 4.42 6.33
CA VAL A 63 -8.44 4.55 6.70
C VAL A 63 -8.25 5.45 7.90
N GLN A 64 -7.19 5.17 8.64
CA GLN A 64 -6.63 6.01 9.68
C GLN A 64 -5.17 6.31 9.33
N LEU A 65 -4.82 7.59 9.33
CA LEU A 65 -3.48 8.11 9.09
C LEU A 65 -2.95 8.72 10.39
N ILE A 66 -1.73 8.41 10.74
CA ILE A 66 -1.02 9.01 11.87
C ILE A 66 0.14 9.85 11.35
N VAL A 67 0.12 11.13 11.63
CA VAL A 67 1.16 12.09 11.22
C VAL A 67 1.87 12.62 12.44
N VAL A 68 3.21 12.64 12.42
CA VAL A 68 4.06 13.20 13.48
C VAL A 68 4.82 14.40 12.93
N PRO A 69 4.30 15.63 13.10
CA PRO A 69 4.90 16.82 12.49
C PRO A 69 6.33 17.10 12.95
N GLN A 70 6.67 16.77 14.22
CA GLN A 70 7.97 17.06 14.80
C GLN A 70 9.13 16.23 14.26
N ASN A 71 8.84 15.13 13.57
CA ASN A 71 9.85 14.23 13.00
C ASN A 71 9.76 14.27 11.47
N GLY A 72 10.19 15.34 10.83
CA GLY A 72 10.22 15.48 9.38
C GLY A 72 8.83 15.55 8.72
N GLY A 73 7.77 15.91 9.47
CA GLY A 73 6.41 15.90 8.93
C GLY A 73 5.95 14.51 8.48
N ARG A 74 6.45 13.43 9.09
CA ARG A 74 6.25 12.04 8.65
C ARG A 74 4.81 11.58 8.79
N LEU A 75 4.32 10.89 7.76
CA LEU A 75 3.17 10.00 7.87
C LEU A 75 3.67 8.70 8.50
N MET A 76 3.49 8.57 9.83
CA MET A 76 4.03 7.45 10.61
C MET A 76 3.31 6.15 10.40
N GLN A 77 2.00 6.19 10.13
CA GLN A 77 1.23 4.96 9.90
C GLN A 77 0.03 5.20 9.01
N VAL A 78 -0.29 4.22 8.22
CA VAL A 78 -1.55 4.05 7.50
C VAL A 78 -2.17 2.75 7.95
N THR A 79 -3.41 2.82 8.45
CA THR A 79 -4.20 1.64 8.81
C THR A 79 -5.44 1.56 7.92
N PHE A 80 -5.66 0.43 7.25
CA PHE A 80 -6.82 0.15 6.43
C PHE A 80 -7.41 -1.20 6.82
N ALA A 81 -8.70 -1.24 7.17
CA ALA A 81 -9.41 -2.44 7.61
C ALA A 81 -8.64 -3.24 8.70
N GLY A 82 -7.97 -2.52 9.63
CA GLY A 82 -7.20 -3.11 10.73
C GLY A 82 -5.76 -3.51 10.37
N HIS A 83 -5.35 -3.45 9.10
CA HIS A 83 -3.98 -3.71 8.66
C HIS A 83 -3.16 -2.42 8.68
N ALA A 84 -2.00 -2.45 9.36
CA ALA A 84 -1.02 -1.37 9.41
C ALA A 84 0.08 -1.63 8.38
N TYR A 85 0.38 -0.63 7.54
CA TYR A 85 1.30 -0.81 6.41
C TYR A 85 2.74 -0.43 6.71
N LEU A 86 2.95 0.66 7.48
CA LEU A 86 4.26 1.28 7.55
C LEU A 86 5.10 0.74 8.70
N PHE A 87 6.37 0.57 8.43
CA PHE A 87 7.38 0.28 9.45
C PHE A 87 7.52 1.49 10.37
N VAL A 88 7.53 1.23 11.67
CA VAL A 88 7.80 2.22 12.71
C VAL A 88 8.90 1.67 13.60
N ASN A 89 10.04 2.34 13.60
CA ASN A 89 11.21 1.85 14.32
C ASN A 89 11.00 1.92 15.84
N PRO A 90 10.92 0.79 16.55
CA PRO A 90 10.67 0.77 17.99
C PRO A 90 11.81 1.43 18.80
N LYS A 91 13.03 1.47 18.26
CA LYS A 91 14.20 2.11 18.88
C LYS A 91 14.00 3.61 19.10
N PHE A 92 13.21 4.24 18.22
CA PHE A 92 12.99 5.69 18.25
C PHE A 92 11.57 6.08 18.68
N ALA A 93 10.71 5.11 19.04
CA ALA A 93 9.35 5.37 19.50
C ALA A 93 9.32 6.43 20.63
N GLY A 94 8.50 7.46 20.45
CA GLY A 94 8.35 8.58 21.40
C GLY A 94 9.54 9.53 21.51
N LYS A 95 10.60 9.36 20.71
CA LYS A 95 11.77 10.22 20.76
C LYS A 95 11.69 11.36 19.76
N TYR A 96 12.19 12.52 20.17
CA TYR A 96 12.42 13.69 19.32
C TYR A 96 13.92 14.00 19.38
N LEU A 97 14.67 13.46 18.45
CA LEU A 97 16.11 13.66 18.38
C LEU A 97 16.39 14.89 17.51
N PRO A 98 17.32 15.76 17.89
CA PRO A 98 17.71 16.89 17.04
C PRO A 98 18.28 16.37 15.73
N PRO A 99 17.95 17.00 14.60
CA PRO A 99 18.58 16.69 13.32
C PRO A 99 20.11 16.74 13.44
N SER A 100 20.79 15.78 12.80
CA SER A 100 22.24 15.64 12.89
C SER A 100 22.83 15.24 11.55
N SER A 101 23.78 15.99 11.03
CA SER A 101 24.52 15.63 9.81
C SER A 101 25.46 14.43 9.96
N SER A 102 25.69 13.96 11.19
CA SER A 102 26.60 12.85 11.48
C SER A 102 25.89 11.53 11.84
N GLN A 103 24.57 11.55 12.00
CA GLN A 103 23.80 10.37 12.40
C GLN A 103 22.44 10.39 11.75
N TRP A 104 22.06 9.29 11.11
CA TRP A 104 20.73 9.07 10.58
C TRP A 104 19.81 8.43 11.63
N PHE A 105 18.59 8.98 11.76
CA PHE A 105 17.57 8.48 12.68
C PHE A 105 16.41 7.89 11.86
N ASN A 106 16.48 6.61 11.52
CA ASN A 106 15.40 5.96 10.82
C ASN A 106 14.18 5.78 11.73
N TYR A 107 13.28 6.75 11.78
CA TYR A 107 12.02 6.68 12.53
C TYR A 107 11.01 5.73 11.90
N GLY A 108 11.14 5.42 10.61
CA GLY A 108 10.12 4.73 9.83
C GLY A 108 9.13 5.69 9.16
N GLY A 109 7.98 5.17 8.76
CA GLY A 109 6.93 5.96 8.12
C GLY A 109 7.20 6.30 6.67
N ASP A 110 6.50 7.33 6.19
CA ASP A 110 6.67 7.91 4.86
C ASP A 110 7.11 9.36 4.96
N LYS A 111 7.98 9.79 4.04
CA LYS A 111 8.68 11.07 4.08
C LYS A 111 8.97 11.61 2.68
N LEU A 112 9.39 12.87 2.60
CA LEU A 112 9.92 13.47 1.38
C LEU A 112 11.44 13.64 1.49
N TRP A 113 12.13 13.24 0.43
CA TRP A 113 13.56 13.41 0.28
C TRP A 113 13.91 14.25 -0.96
N LEU A 114 15.14 14.72 -1.03
CA LEU A 114 15.71 15.34 -2.20
C LEU A 114 16.55 14.34 -2.99
N LEU A 115 16.56 14.49 -4.30
CA LEU A 115 17.48 13.81 -5.21
C LEU A 115 18.17 14.84 -6.12
N PRO A 116 19.41 14.56 -6.57
CA PRO A 116 20.21 13.34 -6.36
C PRO A 116 20.78 13.21 -4.96
N GLU A 117 20.90 11.97 -4.49
CA GLU A 117 21.68 11.67 -3.27
C GLU A 117 23.18 11.72 -3.53
N GLY A 118 23.95 12.02 -2.49
CA GLY A 118 25.41 12.06 -2.54
C GLY A 118 26.07 12.66 -1.30
N ASN A 119 27.14 13.41 -1.46
CA ASN A 119 28.02 13.87 -0.39
C ASN A 119 27.52 15.10 0.37
N ASN A 120 26.28 15.50 0.26
CA ASN A 120 25.70 16.68 0.91
C ASN A 120 26.39 17.98 0.47
N ASP A 121 26.44 18.21 -0.81
CA ASP A 121 26.92 19.42 -1.45
C ASP A 121 25.73 20.21 -2.08
N GLU A 122 26.01 21.25 -2.86
CA GLU A 122 24.98 22.07 -3.53
C GLU A 122 24.16 21.31 -4.60
N GLN A 123 24.56 20.11 -4.98
CA GLN A 123 23.95 19.31 -6.05
C GLN A 123 23.53 17.90 -5.59
N HIS A 124 23.95 17.49 -4.40
CA HIS A 124 23.69 16.17 -3.85
C HIS A 124 23.33 16.27 -2.37
N TRP A 125 22.23 15.64 -2.00
CA TRP A 125 21.77 15.55 -0.64
C TRP A 125 22.26 14.25 0.01
N ALA A 126 22.71 14.30 1.27
CA ALA A 126 23.31 13.12 1.89
C ALA A 126 22.31 12.07 2.36
N GLY A 127 21.00 12.34 2.31
CA GLY A 127 20.01 11.43 2.87
C GLY A 127 20.10 11.23 4.38
N ASN A 128 20.83 12.10 5.07
CA ASN A 128 21.05 12.02 6.51
C ASN A 128 19.94 12.72 7.28
N SER A 129 19.90 12.47 8.59
CA SER A 129 19.07 13.20 9.52
C SER A 129 19.42 14.68 9.52
N ASP A 130 18.66 15.46 8.79
CA ASP A 130 18.79 16.92 8.69
C ASP A 130 17.43 17.61 8.90
N LEU A 131 17.37 18.91 8.63
CA LEU A 131 16.15 19.68 8.83
C LEU A 131 14.97 19.22 7.95
N LEU A 132 15.23 18.71 6.75
CA LEU A 132 14.19 18.22 5.84
C LEU A 132 13.72 16.84 6.21
N ASP A 133 14.62 15.94 6.66
CA ASP A 133 14.27 14.57 7.02
C ASP A 133 13.68 14.47 8.45
N ASP A 134 14.31 15.09 9.45
CA ASP A 134 13.95 14.90 10.87
C ASP A 134 13.55 16.18 11.60
N GLY A 135 13.66 17.35 10.96
CA GLY A 135 13.32 18.63 11.58
C GLY A 135 11.83 18.79 11.86
N PRO A 136 11.42 19.65 12.80
CA PRO A 136 10.03 19.87 13.12
C PRO A 136 9.33 20.66 12.01
N TYR A 137 8.30 20.06 11.42
CA TYR A 137 7.42 20.72 10.43
C TYR A 137 6.30 21.46 11.14
N THR A 138 5.92 22.60 10.59
CA THR A 138 4.70 23.31 10.99
C THR A 138 3.49 22.55 10.48
N PHE A 139 2.52 22.31 11.35
CA PHE A 139 1.25 21.65 11.04
C PHE A 139 0.12 22.67 10.93
N ARG A 140 -0.73 22.49 9.92
CA ARG A 140 -1.96 23.27 9.75
C ARG A 140 -3.11 22.37 9.30
N LYS A 141 -4.21 22.34 10.06
CA LYS A 141 -5.47 21.74 9.62
C LYS A 141 -6.15 22.70 8.63
N ILE A 142 -6.47 22.23 7.43
CA ILE A 142 -7.11 22.97 6.36
C ILE A 142 -8.62 22.76 6.38
N SER A 143 -9.04 21.48 6.40
CA SER A 143 -10.46 21.11 6.39
C SER A 143 -10.73 19.80 7.09
N GLU A 144 -12.00 19.58 7.44
CA GLU A 144 -12.58 18.30 7.89
C GLU A 144 -14.05 18.20 7.47
N GLY A 145 -14.69 17.06 7.65
CA GLY A 145 -16.05 16.79 7.20
C GLY A 145 -16.07 15.94 5.93
N GLN A 146 -16.58 16.43 4.81
CA GLN A 146 -16.58 15.68 3.54
C GLN A 146 -15.18 15.46 2.99
N ARG A 147 -14.22 16.27 3.42
CA ARG A 147 -12.79 16.19 3.08
C ARG A 147 -11.94 16.62 4.26
N CYS A 148 -11.03 15.76 4.67
CA CYS A 148 -9.93 16.12 5.55
C CYS A 148 -8.72 16.52 4.74
N GLU A 149 -8.12 17.64 5.13
CA GLU A 149 -6.89 18.12 4.52
C GLU A 149 -6.00 18.76 5.58
N ILE A 150 -4.75 18.39 5.59
CA ILE A 150 -3.72 19.00 6.43
C ILE A 150 -2.55 19.45 5.56
N GLU A 151 -1.80 20.41 6.09
CA GLU A 151 -0.58 20.91 5.48
C GLU A 151 0.56 20.83 6.50
N LEU A 152 1.71 20.38 6.01
CA LEU A 152 2.97 20.27 6.74
C LEU A 152 4.00 21.09 6.00
N THR A 153 4.68 22.01 6.68
CA THR A 153 5.72 22.86 6.09
C THR A 153 7.03 22.67 6.83
N SER A 154 8.09 22.30 6.13
CA SER A 154 9.43 22.15 6.70
C SER A 154 10.03 23.48 7.12
N PRO A 155 11.05 23.49 7.98
CA PRO A 155 11.98 24.60 8.03
C PRO A 155 12.61 24.85 6.66
N SER A 156 13.10 26.08 6.41
CA SER A 156 13.99 26.33 5.28
C SER A 156 15.34 25.69 5.58
N ASP A 157 15.79 24.81 4.70
CA ASP A 157 17.10 24.20 4.87
C ASP A 157 18.20 25.10 4.26
N PRO A 158 19.14 25.58 5.07
CA PRO A 158 20.20 26.49 4.58
C PRO A 158 21.21 25.79 3.67
N GLN A 159 21.32 24.47 3.75
CA GLN A 159 22.28 23.69 2.98
C GLN A 159 21.84 23.44 1.56
N THR A 160 20.63 22.89 1.38
CA THR A 160 20.06 22.61 0.07
C THR A 160 19.34 23.80 -0.53
N GLY A 161 19.02 24.81 0.28
CA GLY A 161 18.24 25.98 -0.13
C GLY A 161 16.77 25.69 -0.38
N ILE A 162 16.25 24.59 0.16
CA ILE A 162 14.89 24.10 -0.10
C ILE A 162 14.00 24.23 1.13
N GLN A 163 12.72 24.45 0.89
CA GLN A 163 11.63 24.29 1.84
C GLN A 163 10.56 23.42 1.21
N PHE A 164 10.14 22.36 1.92
CA PHE A 164 9.00 21.53 1.54
C PHE A 164 7.68 22.02 2.13
N THR A 165 6.63 21.88 1.36
CA THR A 165 5.23 21.89 1.84
C THR A 165 4.57 20.61 1.35
N ARG A 166 3.92 19.86 2.24
CA ARG A 166 3.21 18.64 1.91
C ARG A 166 1.78 18.73 2.41
N THR A 167 0.84 18.52 1.51
CA THR A 167 -0.58 18.39 1.84
C THR A 167 -0.99 16.92 1.79
N ILE A 168 -1.74 16.44 2.80
CA ILE A 168 -2.31 15.10 2.86
C ILE A 168 -3.82 15.25 2.91
N ARG A 169 -4.54 14.55 2.01
CA ARG A 169 -5.99 14.65 1.87
C ARG A 169 -6.67 13.29 1.87
N LEU A 170 -7.81 13.23 2.59
CA LEU A 170 -8.77 12.12 2.57
C LEU A 170 -10.15 12.65 2.20
N ASP A 171 -10.88 11.98 1.32
CA ASP A 171 -12.32 12.19 1.14
C ASP A 171 -13.10 11.22 2.06
N ALA A 172 -14.25 11.64 2.59
CA ALA A 172 -14.98 10.90 3.64
C ALA A 172 -15.44 9.50 3.18
N ASP A 173 -15.72 9.33 1.91
CA ASP A 173 -16.31 8.13 1.31
C ASP A 173 -15.30 7.23 0.56
N SER A 174 -14.01 7.59 0.55
CA SER A 174 -12.97 6.89 -0.21
C SER A 174 -11.79 6.47 0.66
N PRO A 175 -11.20 5.28 0.45
CA PRO A 175 -9.93 4.90 1.07
C PRO A 175 -8.72 5.56 0.43
N ARG A 176 -8.89 6.28 -0.68
CA ARG A 176 -7.82 6.95 -1.41
C ARG A 176 -7.17 8.03 -0.55
N ILE A 177 -5.85 8.01 -0.46
CA ILE A 177 -5.03 9.03 0.19
C ILE A 177 -4.35 9.83 -0.90
N ALA A 178 -4.55 11.13 -0.94
CA ALA A 178 -3.91 12.00 -1.94
C ALA A 178 -2.85 12.90 -1.28
N PHE A 179 -1.70 12.99 -1.92
CA PHE A 179 -0.58 13.82 -1.50
C PHE A 179 -0.27 14.88 -2.55
N HIS A 180 -0.03 16.09 -2.09
CA HIS A 180 0.51 17.17 -2.89
C HIS A 180 1.77 17.68 -2.20
N ALA A 181 2.91 17.48 -2.82
CA ALA A 181 4.19 18.00 -2.34
C ALA A 181 4.61 19.21 -3.17
N SER A 182 5.20 20.21 -2.53
CA SER A 182 5.79 21.37 -3.17
C SER A 182 7.20 21.59 -2.62
N MET A 183 8.15 21.78 -3.52
CA MET A 183 9.54 22.09 -3.23
C MET A 183 9.84 23.51 -3.68
N LYS A 184 10.18 24.39 -2.74
CA LYS A 184 10.45 25.82 -2.99
C LYS A 184 11.92 26.14 -2.81
N ASN A 185 12.51 26.85 -3.79
CA ASN A 185 13.82 27.47 -3.64
C ASN A 185 13.72 28.72 -2.77
N VAL A 186 14.39 28.71 -1.61
CA VAL A 186 14.44 29.82 -0.64
C VAL A 186 15.76 30.62 -0.70
N THR A 187 16.60 30.35 -1.72
CA THR A 187 17.91 31.04 -1.92
C THR A 187 17.81 32.19 -2.93
N GLY A 188 18.91 32.89 -3.11
CA GLY A 188 19.08 33.95 -4.12
C GLY A 188 19.63 33.48 -5.46
N HIS A 189 19.85 32.17 -5.67
CA HIS A 189 20.40 31.61 -6.90
C HIS A 189 19.55 30.42 -7.43
N THR A 190 19.80 29.97 -8.64
CA THR A 190 19.05 28.86 -9.26
C THR A 190 19.54 27.53 -8.70
N LEU A 191 18.61 26.66 -8.33
CA LEU A 191 18.84 25.29 -7.87
C LEU A 191 18.23 24.27 -8.83
N GLU A 192 18.69 23.02 -8.77
CA GLU A 192 18.11 21.91 -9.51
C GLU A 192 18.03 20.69 -8.60
N TRP A 193 16.80 20.27 -8.28
CA TRP A 193 16.49 19.16 -7.42
C TRP A 193 15.28 18.36 -7.93
N SER A 194 15.13 17.14 -7.46
CA SER A 194 13.92 16.32 -7.58
C SER A 194 13.38 16.00 -6.19
N MET A 195 12.09 15.74 -6.09
CA MET A 195 11.44 15.21 -4.90
C MET A 195 11.30 13.70 -5.01
N GLN A 196 11.55 13.01 -3.91
CA GLN A 196 11.31 11.59 -3.74
C GLN A 196 10.32 11.38 -2.60
N SER A 197 9.25 10.62 -2.85
CA SER A 197 8.37 10.08 -1.80
C SER A 197 8.94 8.75 -1.37
N VAL A 198 9.31 8.59 -0.11
CA VAL A 198 9.97 7.40 0.44
C VAL A 198 9.06 6.75 1.48
N SER A 199 8.48 5.60 1.15
CA SER A 199 7.53 4.88 1.98
C SER A 199 8.17 3.62 2.54
N GLN A 200 8.36 3.54 3.87
CA GLN A 200 8.94 2.37 4.53
C GLN A 200 7.83 1.39 4.95
N TYR A 201 7.69 0.29 4.25
CA TYR A 201 6.72 -0.75 4.55
C TYR A 201 7.26 -1.77 5.55
N ASP A 202 6.41 -2.16 6.54
CA ASP A 202 6.75 -3.19 7.51
C ASP A 202 6.68 -4.57 6.85
N THR A 203 7.82 -5.22 6.69
CA THR A 203 7.96 -6.56 6.13
C THR A 203 8.09 -7.63 7.20
N SER A 204 7.68 -7.34 8.42
CA SER A 204 7.57 -8.31 9.50
C SER A 204 6.17 -8.95 9.56
N ILE A 205 6.11 -10.14 10.17
CA ILE A 205 4.81 -10.74 10.53
C ILE A 205 4.22 -9.93 11.69
N PRO A 206 2.94 -9.49 11.61
CA PRO A 206 2.28 -8.81 12.71
C PRO A 206 2.38 -9.60 14.02
N ARG A 207 2.83 -8.95 15.08
CA ARG A 207 2.98 -9.57 16.41
C ARG A 207 1.66 -9.49 17.18
N THR A 208 1.41 -10.50 17.99
CA THR A 208 0.35 -10.39 19.02
C THR A 208 0.71 -9.28 19.99
N PRO A 209 -0.19 -8.34 20.29
CA PRO A 209 0.08 -7.29 21.27
C PRO A 209 0.53 -7.87 22.61
N GLY A 210 1.64 -7.34 23.16
CA GLY A 210 2.23 -7.81 24.43
C GLY A 210 3.11 -9.06 24.31
N SER A 211 3.41 -9.52 23.10
CA SER A 211 4.37 -10.63 22.88
C SER A 211 5.82 -10.13 22.98
N ASP A 212 6.64 -10.84 23.77
CA ASP A 212 8.09 -10.63 23.86
C ASP A 212 8.87 -11.35 22.73
N GLN A 213 8.18 -11.96 21.77
CA GLN A 213 8.84 -12.63 20.66
C GLN A 213 9.54 -11.61 19.74
N ALA A 214 10.73 -11.98 19.27
CA ALA A 214 11.44 -11.18 18.26
C ALA A 214 10.63 -11.04 16.97
N ALA A 215 10.85 -9.96 16.22
CA ALA A 215 10.27 -9.79 14.91
C ALA A 215 10.62 -10.99 14.01
N GLN A 216 9.67 -11.42 13.21
CA GLN A 216 9.86 -12.45 12.20
C GLN A 216 9.62 -11.87 10.82
N MET A 217 10.48 -12.23 9.88
CA MET A 217 10.33 -11.81 8.49
C MET A 217 9.05 -12.39 7.88
N ASN A 218 8.31 -11.56 7.14
CA ASN A 218 7.24 -12.02 6.28
C ASN A 218 7.84 -12.54 4.97
N HIS A 219 7.80 -13.85 4.77
CA HIS A 219 8.31 -14.53 3.58
C HIS A 219 7.37 -14.42 2.36
N ASP A 220 6.24 -13.73 2.48
CA ASP A 220 5.30 -13.52 1.40
C ASP A 220 5.00 -12.01 1.25
N PHE A 221 6.09 -11.24 1.10
CA PHE A 221 6.04 -9.80 0.92
C PHE A 221 6.69 -9.40 -0.40
N TRP A 222 5.95 -8.64 -1.22
CA TRP A 222 6.33 -8.36 -2.60
C TRP A 222 6.14 -6.90 -2.97
N THR A 223 6.93 -6.43 -3.93
CA THR A 223 6.65 -5.19 -4.66
C THR A 223 6.61 -5.45 -6.15
N PHE A 224 5.83 -4.62 -6.86
CA PHE A 224 5.67 -4.70 -8.30
C PHE A 224 5.65 -3.30 -8.92
N THR A 225 6.18 -3.19 -10.14
CA THR A 225 6.00 -2.02 -11.01
C THR A 225 6.17 -2.47 -12.47
N PRO A 226 5.51 -1.84 -13.44
CA PRO A 226 5.76 -2.16 -14.84
C PRO A 226 7.19 -1.80 -15.26
N VAL A 227 7.79 -2.64 -16.09
CA VAL A 227 9.06 -2.29 -16.70
C VAL A 227 8.84 -1.46 -17.96
N ASN A 228 9.71 -0.48 -18.18
CA ASN A 228 9.77 0.21 -19.44
C ASN A 228 10.32 -0.74 -20.53
N ARG A 229 9.52 -1.03 -21.56
CA ARG A 229 9.96 -1.88 -22.69
C ARG A 229 11.13 -1.28 -23.46
N SER A 230 11.26 0.04 -23.46
CA SER A 230 12.36 0.80 -24.05
C SER A 230 13.38 1.25 -23.00
N SER A 231 13.50 0.52 -21.90
CA SER A 231 14.38 0.86 -20.79
C SER A 231 15.81 1.13 -21.25
N SER A 232 16.41 2.15 -20.68
CA SER A 232 17.82 2.49 -20.85
C SER A 232 18.76 1.59 -20.03
N TYR A 233 18.22 0.81 -19.08
CA TYR A 233 18.98 -0.15 -18.29
C TYR A 233 19.04 -1.52 -18.98
N LEU A 234 20.22 -2.14 -18.96
CA LEU A 234 20.50 -3.38 -19.69
C LEU A 234 19.51 -4.52 -19.37
N ASN A 235 19.13 -4.65 -18.10
CA ASN A 235 18.20 -5.67 -17.60
C ASN A 235 16.79 -5.12 -17.38
N ARG A 236 16.46 -3.94 -17.95
CA ARG A 236 15.24 -3.17 -17.70
C ARG A 236 15.12 -2.66 -16.23
N TYR A 237 16.16 -2.83 -15.43
CA TYR A 237 16.38 -2.26 -14.12
C TYR A 237 17.88 -2.14 -13.85
N HIS A 238 18.25 -1.37 -12.82
CA HIS A 238 19.63 -1.17 -12.40
C HIS A 238 19.80 -1.50 -10.93
N VAL A 239 20.81 -2.32 -10.61
CA VAL A 239 21.22 -2.56 -9.23
C VAL A 239 22.17 -1.44 -8.84
N ARG A 240 21.66 -0.45 -8.08
CA ARG A 240 22.46 0.69 -7.59
C ARG A 240 23.33 0.29 -6.41
N PHE A 241 22.78 -0.55 -5.53
CA PHE A 241 23.46 -1.10 -4.35
C PHE A 241 23.04 -2.57 -4.14
N GLY A 242 23.93 -3.36 -3.53
CA GLY A 242 23.71 -4.77 -3.24
C GLY A 242 24.37 -5.72 -4.25
N PRO A 243 24.03 -7.01 -4.21
CA PRO A 243 24.61 -7.99 -5.12
C PRO A 243 24.19 -7.75 -6.58
N ALA A 244 25.15 -7.80 -7.50
CA ALA A 244 24.88 -7.56 -8.93
C ALA A 244 23.86 -8.56 -9.52
N GLU A 245 23.87 -9.81 -9.04
CA GLU A 245 22.83 -10.81 -9.30
C GLU A 245 21.90 -10.88 -8.10
N ASN A 246 20.87 -10.04 -8.10
CA ASN A 246 19.90 -9.98 -7.02
C ASN A 246 18.80 -11.02 -7.25
N GLN A 247 18.87 -12.15 -6.53
CA GLN A 247 17.89 -13.24 -6.65
C GLN A 247 16.49 -12.89 -6.14
N SER A 248 16.34 -11.80 -5.37
CA SER A 248 15.04 -11.32 -4.92
C SER A 248 14.30 -10.50 -5.99
N ALA A 249 14.99 -10.07 -7.04
CA ALA A 249 14.47 -9.22 -8.09
C ALA A 249 14.31 -10.00 -9.40
N SER A 250 13.20 -9.80 -10.08
CA SER A 250 12.96 -10.43 -11.38
C SER A 250 12.06 -9.58 -12.27
N VAL A 251 12.27 -9.69 -13.57
CA VAL A 251 11.33 -9.23 -14.60
C VAL A 251 10.51 -10.43 -15.05
N ARG A 252 9.20 -10.35 -14.91
CA ARG A 252 8.25 -11.40 -15.27
C ARG A 252 7.92 -11.35 -16.77
N ASP A 253 7.34 -12.42 -17.29
CA ASP A 253 6.92 -12.52 -18.71
C ASP A 253 5.81 -11.53 -19.10
N ASP A 254 5.06 -11.03 -18.12
CA ASP A 254 3.99 -10.03 -18.30
C ASP A 254 4.50 -8.57 -18.19
N ASP A 255 5.80 -8.35 -18.36
CA ASP A 255 6.47 -7.05 -18.26
C ASP A 255 6.33 -6.36 -16.88
N LEU A 256 6.10 -7.12 -15.81
CA LEU A 256 6.17 -6.65 -14.44
C LEU A 256 7.55 -6.94 -13.85
N PHE A 257 8.15 -5.92 -13.25
CA PHE A 257 9.26 -6.09 -12.32
C PHE A 257 8.71 -6.45 -10.95
N SER A 258 9.35 -7.37 -10.26
CA SER A 258 9.00 -7.76 -8.90
C SER A 258 10.20 -7.88 -7.99
N VAL A 259 10.03 -7.50 -6.72
CA VAL A 259 10.97 -7.79 -5.64
C VAL A 259 10.25 -8.64 -4.61
N HIS A 260 10.82 -9.82 -4.32
CA HIS A 260 10.42 -10.66 -3.19
C HIS A 260 11.31 -10.30 -2.00
N TYR A 261 10.76 -9.76 -0.94
CA TYR A 261 11.56 -9.33 0.22
C TYR A 261 12.31 -10.52 0.84
N ALA A 262 13.63 -10.43 0.91
CA ALA A 262 14.51 -11.49 1.36
C ALA A 262 15.50 -11.06 2.47
N HIS A 263 15.23 -9.93 3.17
CA HIS A 263 16.13 -9.34 4.17
C HIS A 263 17.57 -9.21 3.66
N MET A 264 17.71 -8.66 2.48
CA MET A 264 18.97 -8.42 1.78
C MET A 264 19.08 -6.94 1.41
N ALA A 265 20.10 -6.27 1.93
CA ALA A 265 20.31 -4.87 1.63
C ALA A 265 20.58 -4.67 0.13
N SER A 266 19.65 -4.01 -0.55
CA SER A 266 19.78 -3.72 -1.98
C SER A 266 18.92 -2.53 -2.40
N GLU A 267 19.41 -1.80 -3.41
CA GLU A 267 18.71 -0.68 -4.03
C GLU A 267 18.57 -0.94 -5.53
N LEU A 268 17.33 -0.88 -6.01
CA LEU A 268 16.95 -1.24 -7.37
C LEU A 268 16.21 -0.08 -8.03
N TRP A 269 16.73 0.39 -9.15
CA TRP A 269 16.26 1.54 -9.89
C TRP A 269 15.55 1.13 -11.17
N LEU A 270 14.39 1.75 -11.44
CA LEU A 270 13.58 1.50 -12.63
C LEU A 270 13.19 2.81 -13.31
N ASP A 271 13.28 2.83 -14.62
CA ASP A 271 12.77 3.89 -15.49
C ASP A 271 11.34 3.57 -15.96
N SER A 272 10.47 3.19 -14.98
CA SER A 272 9.06 2.84 -15.22
C SER A 272 8.28 4.06 -15.72
N THR A 273 7.40 3.86 -16.71
CA THR A 273 6.63 4.93 -17.35
C THR A 273 5.12 4.86 -17.10
N GLU A 274 4.64 3.78 -16.49
CA GLU A 274 3.20 3.55 -16.29
C GLU A 274 2.63 4.28 -15.05
N GLY A 275 3.49 4.93 -14.27
CA GLY A 275 3.06 5.81 -13.16
C GLY A 275 2.49 5.09 -11.95
N TRP A 276 2.89 3.85 -11.68
CA TRP A 276 2.47 3.15 -10.46
C TRP A 276 3.52 2.13 -9.96
N LEU A 277 3.46 1.89 -8.66
CA LEU A 277 4.02 0.72 -8.00
C LEU A 277 2.97 0.08 -7.09
N ALA A 278 3.17 -1.17 -6.71
CA ALA A 278 2.33 -1.87 -5.75
C ALA A 278 3.19 -2.60 -4.72
N VAL A 279 2.75 -2.56 -3.46
CA VAL A 279 3.30 -3.32 -2.35
C VAL A 279 2.25 -4.32 -1.91
N VAL A 280 2.62 -5.59 -1.78
CA VAL A 280 1.70 -6.69 -1.50
C VAL A 280 2.20 -7.49 -0.30
N ASP A 281 1.45 -7.46 0.79
CA ASP A 281 1.56 -8.41 1.89
C ASP A 281 0.69 -9.63 1.59
N GLY A 282 1.26 -10.65 0.98
CA GLY A 282 0.56 -11.87 0.60
C GLY A 282 0.06 -12.65 1.81
N LYS A 283 0.80 -12.62 2.93
CA LYS A 283 0.40 -13.30 4.17
C LYS A 283 -0.88 -12.72 4.79
N SER A 284 -0.98 -11.40 4.86
CA SER A 284 -2.15 -10.70 5.39
C SER A 284 -3.22 -10.43 4.32
N GLN A 285 -2.89 -10.62 3.04
CA GLN A 285 -3.73 -10.38 1.88
C GLN A 285 -4.18 -8.93 1.74
N TYR A 286 -3.23 -8.01 1.89
CA TYR A 286 -3.41 -6.57 1.65
C TYR A 286 -2.41 -6.07 0.62
N ALA A 287 -2.83 -5.06 -0.12
CA ALA A 287 -1.96 -4.34 -1.04
C ALA A 287 -2.12 -2.83 -0.86
N MET A 288 -1.04 -2.10 -1.13
CA MET A 288 -1.04 -0.67 -1.34
C MET A 288 -0.56 -0.40 -2.76
N VAL A 289 -1.33 0.34 -3.52
CA VAL A 289 -0.90 0.86 -4.82
C VAL A 289 -0.55 2.33 -4.65
N GLU A 290 0.65 2.70 -5.02
CA GLU A 290 1.08 4.09 -5.08
C GLU A 290 1.11 4.53 -6.54
N ARG A 291 0.55 5.69 -6.83
CA ARG A 291 0.48 6.26 -8.17
C ARG A 291 1.09 7.63 -8.23
N PHE A 292 1.65 7.95 -9.38
CA PHE A 292 2.13 9.28 -9.74
C PHE A 292 1.93 9.50 -11.24
N GLN A 293 2.02 10.74 -11.67
CA GLN A 293 2.03 11.03 -13.10
C GLN A 293 3.47 11.03 -13.60
N TYR A 294 3.81 10.04 -14.45
CA TYR A 294 5.06 10.05 -15.17
C TYR A 294 5.05 11.17 -16.22
N GLU A 295 6.10 12.00 -16.23
CA GLU A 295 6.24 13.08 -17.19
C GLU A 295 7.23 12.66 -18.31
N GLU A 296 6.66 12.31 -19.46
CA GLU A 296 7.45 11.98 -20.64
C GLU A 296 8.34 13.17 -21.05
N HIS A 297 9.53 12.90 -21.55
CA HIS A 297 10.53 13.90 -21.97
C HIS A 297 11.14 14.75 -20.86
N LYS A 298 10.86 14.47 -19.59
CA LYS A 298 11.56 15.05 -18.45
C LYS A 298 12.73 14.16 -18.00
N SER A 299 13.73 14.80 -17.40
CA SER A 299 14.87 14.08 -16.81
C SER A 299 14.57 13.69 -15.39
N TYR A 300 14.82 12.43 -15.06
CA TYR A 300 14.74 11.89 -13.70
C TYR A 300 16.14 11.65 -13.16
N PRO A 301 16.38 11.79 -11.82
CA PRO A 301 17.66 11.45 -11.20
C PRO A 301 18.08 10.01 -11.54
N GLY A 302 19.30 9.83 -12.07
CA GLY A 302 19.76 8.52 -12.50
C GLY A 302 18.87 7.81 -13.54
N LYS A 303 17.88 8.51 -14.13
CA LYS A 303 16.78 8.03 -14.99
C LYS A 303 15.71 7.20 -14.26
N ALA A 304 15.78 7.06 -12.94
CA ALA A 304 14.83 6.28 -12.16
C ALA A 304 13.59 7.11 -11.80
N SER A 305 12.41 6.62 -12.14
CA SER A 305 11.10 7.12 -11.71
C SER A 305 10.56 6.35 -10.50
N VAL A 306 11.01 5.08 -10.33
CA VAL A 306 10.69 4.18 -9.23
C VAL A 306 11.97 3.59 -8.68
N ILE A 307 12.07 3.53 -7.34
CA ILE A 307 13.18 2.89 -6.64
C ILE A 307 12.60 1.95 -5.58
N PHE A 308 13.27 0.82 -5.38
CA PHE A 308 13.00 -0.09 -4.25
C PHE A 308 14.28 -0.26 -3.44
N TRP A 309 14.19 0.04 -2.15
CA TRP A 309 15.22 -0.32 -1.18
C TRP A 309 14.72 -1.48 -0.32
N SER A 310 15.51 -2.55 -0.25
CA SER A 310 15.30 -3.65 0.70
C SER A 310 16.29 -3.52 1.83
N ASN A 311 15.81 -3.41 3.07
CA ASN A 311 16.70 -3.46 4.22
C ASN A 311 17.14 -4.91 4.49
N GLY A 312 18.36 -5.06 4.96
CA GLY A 312 18.98 -6.36 5.24
C GLY A 312 20.06 -6.26 6.31
N PRO A 313 20.71 -7.37 6.65
CA PRO A 313 21.74 -7.40 7.64
C PRO A 313 22.87 -6.40 7.33
N GLU A 314 23.27 -5.64 8.33
CA GLU A 314 24.46 -4.79 8.22
C GLU A 314 25.71 -5.64 8.04
N ILE A 315 26.54 -5.24 7.09
CA ILE A 315 27.90 -5.79 6.98
C ILE A 315 28.76 -5.09 8.04
N ARG A 316 29.15 -5.82 9.06
CA ARG A 316 30.12 -5.36 10.06
C ARG A 316 31.49 -5.90 9.72
N LEU A 317 32.48 -5.03 9.74
CA LEU A 317 33.88 -5.45 9.61
C LEU A 317 34.46 -5.67 11.01
N SER A 318 35.14 -6.81 11.23
CA SER A 318 35.98 -7.01 12.42
C SER A 318 37.18 -6.03 12.40
N ALA A 319 37.92 -5.95 13.48
CA ALA A 319 39.17 -5.17 13.54
C ALA A 319 40.18 -5.60 12.45
N GLU A 320 40.11 -6.85 11.99
CA GLU A 320 40.91 -7.44 10.93
C GLU A 320 40.32 -7.26 9.52
N GLY A 321 39.19 -6.51 9.41
CA GLY A 321 38.51 -6.27 8.13
C GLY A 321 37.69 -7.46 7.61
N ILE A 322 37.41 -8.45 8.45
CA ILE A 322 36.59 -9.62 8.05
C ILE A 322 35.12 -9.23 8.11
N PRO A 323 34.37 -9.35 6.99
CA PRO A 323 32.95 -9.01 6.97
C PRO A 323 32.14 -10.04 7.76
N SER A 324 31.22 -9.57 8.59
CA SER A 324 30.20 -10.38 9.27
C SER A 324 28.83 -9.74 9.07
N LEU A 325 27.79 -10.55 8.96
CA LEU A 325 26.42 -10.09 8.85
C LEU A 325 25.77 -10.13 10.24
N SER A 326 25.14 -9.03 10.65
CA SER A 326 24.30 -9.03 11.84
C SER A 326 22.93 -9.62 11.48
N ALA A 327 22.59 -10.76 12.07
CA ALA A 327 21.25 -11.36 11.97
C ALA A 327 20.27 -10.80 13.02
N ASP A 328 20.71 -9.84 13.85
CA ASP A 328 19.88 -9.21 14.88
C ASP A 328 18.82 -8.30 14.22
N PRO A 329 17.52 -8.63 14.31
CA PRO A 329 16.48 -7.81 13.73
C PRO A 329 16.33 -6.42 14.40
N ASP A 330 16.87 -6.23 15.60
CA ASP A 330 16.90 -4.91 16.25
C ASP A 330 18.02 -4.03 15.69
N ALA A 331 19.11 -4.64 15.17
CA ALA A 331 20.18 -3.93 14.47
C ALA A 331 19.83 -3.71 12.98
N SER A 332 19.05 -4.61 12.39
CA SER A 332 18.66 -4.56 10.99
C SER A 332 17.17 -4.96 10.83
N PRO A 333 16.23 -4.03 11.07
CA PRO A 333 14.80 -4.33 11.07
C PRO A 333 14.27 -4.73 9.69
N TYR A 334 13.15 -5.46 9.68
CA TYR A 334 12.48 -5.90 8.47
C TYR A 334 11.63 -4.77 7.89
N TYR A 335 12.11 -4.11 6.84
CA TYR A 335 11.35 -3.16 6.06
C TYR A 335 11.83 -3.11 4.60
N LEU A 336 10.96 -2.64 3.75
CA LEU A 336 11.23 -2.35 2.35
C LEU A 336 10.75 -0.92 2.07
N GLU A 337 11.54 -0.15 1.31
CA GLU A 337 11.11 1.16 0.82
C GLU A 337 10.58 1.02 -0.61
N ALA A 338 9.43 1.65 -0.83
CA ALA A 338 8.87 1.90 -2.13
C ALA A 338 8.95 3.40 -2.38
N GLU A 339 9.53 3.79 -3.50
CA GLU A 339 9.94 5.18 -3.71
C GLU A 339 9.51 5.67 -5.09
N LEU A 340 8.90 6.84 -5.12
CA LEU A 340 8.47 7.52 -6.33
C LEU A 340 9.24 8.83 -6.50
N ASN A 341 9.80 9.03 -7.69
CA ASN A 341 10.60 10.22 -8.00
C ASN A 341 9.85 11.18 -8.91
N SER A 342 9.91 12.47 -8.59
CA SER A 342 9.56 13.52 -9.54
C SER A 342 10.68 13.71 -10.56
N PRO A 343 10.42 14.32 -11.71
CA PRO A 343 11.52 14.78 -12.57
C PRO A 343 12.35 15.88 -11.89
N LEU A 344 13.55 16.11 -12.38
CA LEU A 344 14.41 17.22 -11.97
C LEU A 344 13.72 18.56 -12.27
N CYS A 345 13.69 19.41 -11.25
CA CYS A 345 13.13 20.75 -11.29
C CYS A 345 14.23 21.80 -11.20
N ARG A 346 14.38 22.61 -12.23
CA ARG A 346 15.26 23.78 -12.20
C ARG A 346 14.48 25.00 -11.66
N LEU A 347 14.81 25.41 -10.43
CA LEU A 347 14.09 26.43 -9.67
C LEU A 347 14.89 27.73 -9.58
N ARG A 348 14.36 28.83 -10.11
CA ARG A 348 14.89 30.18 -9.84
C ARG A 348 14.54 30.60 -8.40
N PRO A 349 15.19 31.66 -7.85
CA PRO A 349 14.85 32.18 -6.53
C PRO A 349 13.34 32.40 -6.35
N GLY A 350 12.78 31.82 -5.28
CA GLY A 350 11.37 31.89 -4.94
C GLY A 350 10.42 31.02 -5.73
N GLN A 351 10.89 30.29 -6.77
CA GLN A 351 10.06 29.36 -7.54
C GLN A 351 9.85 28.05 -6.80
N SER A 352 8.75 27.38 -7.13
CA SER A 352 8.41 26.04 -6.64
C SER A 352 8.10 25.11 -7.79
N CYS A 353 8.27 23.80 -7.58
CA CYS A 353 7.67 22.75 -8.37
C CYS A 353 6.86 21.83 -7.46
N THR A 354 5.97 21.03 -8.05
CA THR A 354 5.04 20.16 -7.32
C THR A 354 5.19 18.72 -7.76
N PHE A 355 4.81 17.81 -6.87
CA PHE A 355 4.74 16.37 -7.13
C PHE A 355 3.47 15.82 -6.48
N GLU A 356 2.62 15.24 -7.33
CA GLU A 356 1.35 14.65 -6.92
C GLU A 356 1.51 13.14 -6.84
N THR A 357 1.13 12.54 -5.71
CA THR A 357 1.04 11.09 -5.56
C THR A 357 -0.27 10.70 -4.91
N GLU A 358 -0.68 9.46 -5.09
CA GLU A 358 -1.84 8.90 -4.41
C GLU A 358 -1.61 7.47 -3.99
N TRP A 359 -2.20 7.10 -2.86
CA TRP A 359 -2.17 5.74 -2.33
C TRP A 359 -3.56 5.15 -2.28
N LEU A 360 -3.68 3.91 -2.71
CA LEU A 360 -4.92 3.18 -2.89
C LEU A 360 -4.81 1.83 -2.19
N PRO A 361 -5.15 1.75 -0.88
CA PRO A 361 -5.15 0.50 -0.15
C PRO A 361 -6.30 -0.39 -0.61
N THR A 362 -6.06 -1.70 -0.70
CA THR A 362 -7.06 -2.69 -1.09
C THR A 362 -6.73 -4.08 -0.56
N ARG A 363 -7.65 -5.02 -0.77
CA ARG A 363 -7.41 -6.45 -0.52
C ARG A 363 -6.74 -7.09 -1.73
N CYS A 364 -5.86 -8.05 -1.49
CA CYS A 364 -5.22 -8.84 -2.54
C CYS A 364 -5.36 -10.35 -2.27
N GLY A 365 -4.72 -11.17 -3.07
CA GLY A 365 -4.54 -12.60 -2.89
C GLY A 365 -3.07 -12.95 -2.95
N ASN A 366 -2.77 -14.23 -3.17
CA ASN A 366 -1.40 -14.73 -3.33
C ASN A 366 -0.85 -14.51 -4.76
N GLU A 367 -1.73 -14.07 -5.67
CA GLU A 367 -1.38 -13.78 -7.06
C GLU A 367 -1.52 -12.28 -7.31
N PHE A 368 -0.69 -11.74 -8.19
CA PHE A 368 -0.74 -10.35 -8.62
C PHE A 368 -0.39 -10.26 -10.10
N HIS A 369 -1.29 -9.69 -10.91
CA HIS A 369 -1.15 -9.59 -12.36
C HIS A 369 -1.18 -8.15 -12.89
N GLY A 370 -1.28 -7.16 -12.00
CA GLY A 370 -1.18 -5.76 -12.39
C GLY A 370 -2.21 -4.85 -11.71
N VAL A 371 -2.13 -3.59 -12.08
CA VAL A 371 -2.99 -2.50 -11.61
C VAL A 371 -3.78 -1.97 -12.79
N SER A 372 -5.05 -1.65 -12.55
CA SER A 372 -5.95 -0.98 -13.48
C SER A 372 -6.49 0.30 -12.86
N ASP A 373 -7.29 1.09 -13.58
CA ASP A 373 -7.86 2.33 -13.05
C ASP A 373 -8.64 2.12 -11.75
N ALA A 374 -9.39 1.02 -11.66
CA ALA A 374 -10.36 0.77 -10.61
C ALA A 374 -9.90 -0.26 -9.55
N GLY A 375 -8.75 -0.92 -9.73
CA GLY A 375 -8.31 -1.96 -8.81
C GLY A 375 -7.03 -2.67 -9.21
N ILE A 376 -6.78 -3.82 -8.57
CA ILE A 376 -5.69 -4.75 -8.87
C ILE A 376 -6.25 -6.04 -9.44
N LEU A 377 -5.47 -6.66 -10.32
CA LEU A 377 -5.77 -7.98 -10.92
C LEU A 377 -5.11 -9.06 -10.08
N ILE A 378 -5.91 -9.86 -9.37
CA ILE A 378 -5.44 -10.99 -8.57
C ILE A 378 -5.46 -12.25 -9.44
N ARG A 379 -6.58 -12.51 -10.11
CA ARG A 379 -6.73 -13.55 -11.14
C ARG A 379 -7.38 -12.90 -12.35
N PRO A 380 -6.74 -12.98 -13.53
CA PRO A 380 -7.27 -12.37 -14.74
C PRO A 380 -8.70 -12.78 -15.06
N LEU A 381 -9.47 -11.85 -15.59
CA LEU A 381 -10.81 -12.08 -16.11
C LEU A 381 -10.77 -13.12 -17.23
N ARG A 382 -11.69 -14.07 -17.19
CA ARG A 382 -11.99 -14.99 -18.29
C ARG A 382 -13.45 -14.85 -18.66
N ALA A 383 -13.74 -14.91 -19.95
CA ALA A 383 -15.09 -14.84 -20.46
C ALA A 383 -15.28 -15.91 -21.56
N THR A 384 -16.20 -16.85 -21.32
CA THR A 384 -16.49 -17.96 -22.22
C THR A 384 -17.96 -17.99 -22.59
N VAL A 385 -18.27 -18.28 -23.84
CA VAL A 385 -19.66 -18.49 -24.28
C VAL A 385 -20.08 -19.92 -23.92
N THR A 386 -21.13 -20.05 -23.12
CA THR A 386 -21.70 -21.35 -22.73
C THR A 386 -22.56 -21.99 -23.84
N GLU A 387 -22.86 -23.28 -23.72
CA GLU A 387 -23.79 -24.00 -24.66
C GLU A 387 -25.17 -23.33 -24.74
N SER A 388 -25.62 -22.69 -23.65
CA SER A 388 -26.89 -21.96 -23.62
C SER A 388 -26.84 -20.57 -24.27
N GLY A 389 -25.70 -20.18 -24.82
CA GLY A 389 -25.47 -18.85 -25.41
C GLY A 389 -25.28 -17.72 -24.39
N LYS A 390 -25.17 -18.05 -23.11
CA LYS A 390 -24.79 -17.08 -22.08
C LYS A 390 -23.28 -16.88 -22.07
N ILE A 391 -22.81 -15.80 -21.43
CA ILE A 391 -21.40 -15.52 -21.20
C ILE A 391 -21.08 -15.80 -19.73
N ARG A 392 -20.20 -16.75 -19.47
CA ARG A 392 -19.65 -17.02 -18.13
C ARG A 392 -18.45 -16.15 -17.91
N LEU A 393 -18.45 -15.43 -16.78
CA LEU A 393 -17.37 -14.55 -16.34
C LEU A 393 -16.74 -15.14 -15.08
N SER A 394 -15.42 -15.21 -15.05
CA SER A 394 -14.66 -15.58 -13.85
C SER A 394 -13.40 -14.74 -13.71
N GLY A 395 -13.04 -14.36 -12.46
CA GLY A 395 -11.87 -13.56 -12.17
C GLY A 395 -11.78 -13.22 -10.68
N SER A 396 -10.68 -12.60 -10.26
CA SER A 396 -10.55 -12.09 -8.88
C SER A 396 -9.81 -10.77 -8.87
N PHE A 397 -10.30 -9.81 -8.05
CA PHE A 397 -9.85 -8.43 -8.04
C PHE A 397 -9.77 -7.90 -6.60
N GLY A 398 -8.86 -6.94 -6.36
CA GLY A 398 -8.99 -5.95 -5.31
C GLY A 398 -9.51 -4.67 -5.94
N VAL A 399 -10.43 -3.96 -5.29
CA VAL A 399 -10.99 -2.71 -5.83
C VAL A 399 -10.58 -1.52 -4.99
N PHE A 400 -10.54 -0.32 -5.59
CA PHE A 400 -10.15 0.90 -4.89
C PHE A 400 -11.33 1.71 -4.36
N TYR A 401 -12.55 1.41 -4.80
CA TYR A 401 -13.76 2.14 -4.42
C TYR A 401 -14.91 1.17 -4.15
N SER A 402 -15.85 1.58 -3.29
CA SER A 402 -17.12 0.88 -3.14
C SER A 402 -18.03 1.17 -4.31
N GLY A 403 -18.86 0.21 -4.67
CA GLY A 403 -19.83 0.39 -5.74
C GLY A 403 -20.21 -0.93 -6.40
N GLN A 404 -20.45 -0.85 -7.70
CA GLN A 404 -20.94 -1.96 -8.52
C GLN A 404 -19.96 -2.25 -9.66
N LEU A 405 -19.64 -3.53 -9.86
CA LEU A 405 -18.98 -3.98 -11.08
C LEU A 405 -20.00 -4.10 -12.20
N MET A 406 -19.72 -3.45 -13.32
CA MET A 406 -20.55 -3.45 -14.53
C MET A 406 -19.83 -4.20 -15.65
N ALA A 407 -20.42 -5.30 -16.12
CA ALA A 407 -19.98 -5.96 -17.35
C ALA A 407 -20.56 -5.21 -18.55
N ARG A 408 -19.69 -4.70 -19.42
CA ARG A 408 -20.06 -4.06 -20.68
C ARG A 408 -19.70 -4.95 -21.83
N LEU A 409 -20.68 -5.26 -22.66
CA LEU A 409 -20.52 -6.10 -23.84
C LEU A 409 -20.39 -5.26 -25.09
N TYR A 410 -19.51 -5.67 -25.99
CA TYR A 410 -19.26 -4.96 -27.26
C TYR A 410 -19.35 -5.93 -28.43
N ASP A 411 -19.86 -5.45 -29.56
CA ASP A 411 -19.85 -6.16 -30.83
C ASP A 411 -18.46 -6.17 -31.49
N GLU A 412 -18.36 -6.78 -32.66
CA GLU A 412 -17.11 -6.84 -33.45
C GLU A 412 -16.65 -5.48 -33.96
N HIS A 413 -17.53 -4.49 -33.99
CA HIS A 413 -17.24 -3.10 -34.40
C HIS A 413 -16.87 -2.19 -33.21
N GLY A 414 -16.92 -2.73 -31.99
CA GLY A 414 -16.63 -1.98 -30.77
C GLY A 414 -17.80 -1.15 -30.22
N HIS A 415 -19.02 -1.33 -30.75
CA HIS A 415 -20.19 -0.68 -30.19
C HIS A 415 -20.66 -1.41 -28.93
N ALA A 416 -21.02 -0.65 -27.88
CA ALA A 416 -21.59 -1.22 -26.67
C ALA A 416 -23.01 -1.76 -26.97
N VAL A 417 -23.22 -3.06 -26.69
CA VAL A 417 -24.52 -3.74 -26.91
C VAL A 417 -25.31 -3.96 -25.62
N ALA A 418 -24.63 -4.04 -24.48
CA ALA A 418 -25.25 -4.17 -23.16
C ALA A 418 -24.32 -3.71 -22.04
N ALA A 419 -24.92 -3.32 -20.92
CA ALA A 419 -24.24 -3.13 -19.65
C ALA A 419 -25.08 -3.79 -18.54
N THR A 420 -24.46 -4.66 -17.73
CA THR A 420 -25.14 -5.46 -16.71
C THR A 420 -24.36 -5.41 -15.41
N PRO A 421 -24.99 -5.09 -14.26
CA PRO A 421 -24.33 -5.20 -12.97
C PRO A 421 -24.06 -6.69 -12.66
N VAL A 422 -22.83 -6.98 -12.17
CA VAL A 422 -22.37 -8.36 -11.92
C VAL A 422 -21.95 -8.61 -10.48
N ALA A 423 -21.59 -7.59 -9.72
CA ALA A 423 -21.28 -7.69 -8.30
C ALA A 423 -21.35 -6.34 -7.60
N GLU A 424 -21.75 -6.33 -6.33
CA GLU A 424 -21.46 -5.23 -5.40
C GLU A 424 -20.10 -5.46 -4.77
N VAL A 425 -19.32 -4.38 -4.59
CA VAL A 425 -17.93 -4.48 -4.17
C VAL A 425 -17.55 -3.37 -3.20
N ASN A 426 -16.55 -3.65 -2.35
CA ASN A 426 -15.92 -2.66 -1.49
C ASN A 426 -14.42 -2.94 -1.35
N PRO A 427 -13.58 -1.92 -1.05
CA PRO A 427 -12.12 -2.06 -0.97
C PRO A 427 -11.64 -2.98 0.16
N GLY A 428 -12.43 -3.15 1.22
CA GLY A 428 -12.10 -3.99 2.38
C GLY A 428 -12.22 -5.49 2.11
N GLU A 429 -12.72 -5.89 0.93
CA GLU A 429 -12.96 -7.28 0.58
C GLU A 429 -12.35 -7.64 -0.78
N ARG A 430 -11.88 -8.88 -0.89
CA ARG A 430 -11.43 -9.42 -2.17
C ARG A 430 -12.65 -9.84 -3.00
N VAL A 431 -12.71 -9.38 -4.24
CA VAL A 431 -13.77 -9.76 -5.18
C VAL A 431 -13.42 -11.09 -5.83
N SER A 432 -14.34 -12.05 -5.75
CA SER A 432 -14.31 -13.29 -6.54
C SER A 432 -15.52 -13.28 -7.46
N LEU A 433 -15.28 -13.01 -8.73
CA LEU A 433 -16.32 -12.95 -9.75
C LEU A 433 -16.52 -14.34 -10.35
N GLU A 434 -17.71 -14.90 -10.20
CA GLU A 434 -18.17 -16.12 -10.85
C GLU A 434 -19.66 -15.91 -11.19
N THR A 435 -19.98 -15.57 -12.44
CA THR A 435 -21.35 -15.24 -12.83
C THR A 435 -21.62 -15.56 -14.30
N GLU A 436 -22.89 -15.64 -14.67
CA GLU A 436 -23.33 -15.76 -16.07
C GLU A 436 -24.21 -14.57 -16.43
N ILE A 437 -23.93 -13.96 -17.56
CA ILE A 437 -24.71 -12.85 -18.11
C ILE A 437 -25.31 -13.22 -19.48
N VAL A 438 -26.41 -12.57 -19.84
CA VAL A 438 -27.05 -12.74 -21.13
C VAL A 438 -26.53 -11.70 -22.08
N SER A 439 -26.16 -12.12 -23.31
CA SER A 439 -25.87 -11.21 -24.39
C SER A 439 -27.14 -11.01 -25.23
N PRO A 440 -27.61 -9.76 -25.42
CA PRO A 440 -28.77 -9.48 -26.28
C PRO A 440 -28.49 -9.62 -27.79
N GLY A 441 -27.22 -9.84 -28.17
CA GLY A 441 -26.76 -10.00 -29.54
C GLY A 441 -25.39 -10.68 -29.61
N LYS A 442 -24.78 -10.70 -30.80
CA LYS A 442 -23.39 -11.16 -30.93
C LYS A 442 -22.43 -10.17 -30.25
N SER A 443 -21.76 -10.65 -29.21
CA SER A 443 -20.69 -9.91 -28.55
C SER A 443 -19.35 -10.56 -28.86
N SER A 444 -18.31 -9.75 -29.02
CA SER A 444 -16.94 -10.17 -29.28
C SER A 444 -16.02 -10.00 -28.08
N ARG A 445 -16.33 -9.05 -27.20
CA ARG A 445 -15.54 -8.78 -26.00
C ARG A 445 -16.41 -8.30 -24.84
N VAL A 446 -15.87 -8.39 -23.64
CA VAL A 446 -16.45 -7.88 -22.41
C VAL A 446 -15.41 -7.09 -21.63
N SER A 447 -15.81 -5.95 -21.06
CA SER A 447 -15.03 -5.20 -20.08
C SER A 447 -15.76 -5.16 -18.74
N ILE A 448 -15.02 -5.19 -17.65
CA ILE A 448 -15.52 -4.97 -16.29
C ILE A 448 -15.09 -3.58 -15.85
N HIS A 449 -16.06 -2.72 -15.54
CA HIS A 449 -15.89 -1.37 -14.99
C HIS A 449 -16.40 -1.32 -13.56
N LEU A 450 -15.84 -0.43 -12.75
CA LEU A 450 -16.35 -0.11 -11.43
C LEU A 450 -17.11 1.23 -11.50
N VAL A 451 -18.38 1.19 -11.14
CA VAL A 451 -19.21 2.38 -10.93
C VAL A 451 -19.39 2.55 -9.43
N ASP A 452 -18.95 3.67 -8.87
CA ASP A 452 -18.99 3.88 -7.42
C ASP A 452 -20.41 4.15 -6.88
N ASP A 453 -20.54 4.24 -5.54
CA ASP A 453 -21.82 4.48 -4.85
C ASP A 453 -22.48 5.80 -5.24
N ASN A 454 -21.75 6.75 -5.86
CA ASN A 454 -22.24 8.02 -6.36
C ASN A 454 -22.61 7.96 -7.86
N GLY A 455 -22.47 6.80 -8.49
CA GLY A 455 -22.74 6.58 -9.91
C GLY A 455 -21.62 7.05 -10.85
N VAL A 456 -20.43 7.33 -10.31
CA VAL A 456 -19.26 7.74 -11.11
C VAL A 456 -18.53 6.49 -11.61
N ASP A 457 -18.29 6.39 -12.91
CA ASP A 457 -17.41 5.37 -13.49
C ASP A 457 -15.96 5.64 -13.07
N ARG A 458 -15.41 4.76 -12.25
CA ARG A 458 -14.03 4.83 -11.72
C ARG A 458 -13.01 4.19 -12.65
N GLY A 459 -13.47 3.65 -13.77
CA GLY A 459 -12.63 3.11 -14.81
C GLY A 459 -12.68 1.60 -14.96
N LEU A 460 -11.81 1.12 -15.81
CA LEU A 460 -11.69 -0.28 -16.20
C LEU A 460 -10.97 -1.09 -15.13
N LEU A 461 -11.49 -2.28 -14.80
CA LEU A 461 -10.74 -3.34 -14.13
C LEU A 461 -9.99 -4.19 -15.15
N GLN A 462 -10.71 -4.77 -16.09
CA GLN A 462 -10.11 -5.55 -17.17
C GLN A 462 -11.07 -5.71 -18.34
N GLU A 463 -10.49 -5.87 -19.55
CA GLU A 463 -11.21 -6.21 -20.78
C GLU A 463 -10.63 -7.49 -21.37
N VAL A 464 -11.51 -8.39 -21.89
CA VAL A 464 -11.11 -9.63 -22.54
C VAL A 464 -11.97 -9.91 -23.76
N GLN A 465 -11.39 -10.59 -24.75
CA GLN A 465 -12.13 -11.14 -25.88
C GLN A 465 -12.95 -12.36 -25.42
N LEU A 466 -14.14 -12.54 -25.98
CA LEU A 466 -14.92 -13.73 -25.75
C LEU A 466 -14.27 -14.91 -26.46
N SER A 467 -13.89 -15.93 -25.69
CA SER A 467 -13.47 -17.21 -26.26
C SER A 467 -14.70 -18.04 -26.62
N GLY A 468 -14.65 -18.68 -27.80
CA GLY A 468 -15.61 -19.73 -28.16
C GLY A 468 -15.56 -20.87 -27.15
N GLN A 469 -16.56 -21.80 -27.22
CA GLN A 469 -16.55 -23.01 -26.40
C GLN A 469 -15.17 -23.67 -26.43
N ASP A 470 -14.61 -23.95 -25.25
CA ASP A 470 -13.52 -24.90 -25.13
C ASP A 470 -14.04 -26.24 -25.63
N SER A 471 -13.67 -26.62 -26.84
CA SER A 471 -13.85 -27.99 -27.32
C SER A 471 -12.89 -28.86 -26.50
N HIS A 472 -13.44 -29.57 -25.54
CA HIS A 472 -12.78 -30.63 -24.77
C HIS A 472 -12.25 -31.75 -25.67
#